data_6626163365ffba6cb155e34cd686d475
#
_entry.id   6626163365ffba6cb155e34cd686d475
#
_cell.length_a   1.000
_cell.length_b   1.000
_cell.length_c   1.000
_cell.angle_alpha   90.00
_cell.angle_beta   90.00
_cell.angle_gamma   90.00
#
_symmetry.space_group_name_H-M   'P 1'
#
loop_
_entity.id
_entity.type
_entity.pdbx_description
1 polymer ?
#
loop_
_entity_poly.entity_id
_entity_poly.type
_entity_poly.pdbx_seq_one_letter_code
_entity_poly.pdbx_strand_id
1 'polypeptide(L)'
;MELLIGMMTRQEQLLAREKELNKEIEHLTLVLLEAIDFEEDYEWIKSTANRLEQEMMELHINRQSLHEIEVEMEKIGNFITDCFNNLDKSEQELIKKDILGNK
;
A
#
# COMPACT_ATOMS: atom_id res chain seq x y z
N MET A 1 -17.75 2.69 -10.59
CA MET A 1 -16.66 1.70 -10.53
C MET A 1 -15.28 2.27 -10.83
N GLU A 2 -15.21 3.38 -11.55
CA GLU A 2 -13.93 4.07 -11.81
C GLU A 2 -13.21 4.48 -10.54
N LEU A 3 -13.95 4.94 -9.52
CA LEU A 3 -13.39 5.31 -8.23
C LEU A 3 -12.72 4.11 -7.55
N LEU A 4 -13.38 2.97 -7.53
CA LEU A 4 -12.84 1.75 -6.91
C LEU A 4 -11.62 1.24 -7.67
N ILE A 5 -11.68 1.24 -9.01
CA ILE A 5 -10.55 0.85 -9.85
C ILE A 5 -9.35 1.77 -9.61
N GLY A 6 -9.59 3.09 -9.50
CA GLY A 6 -8.55 4.05 -9.19
C GLY A 6 -7.89 3.79 -7.84
N MET A 7 -8.68 3.42 -6.83
CA MET A 7 -8.16 3.06 -5.51
C MET A 7 -7.33 1.78 -5.55
N MET A 8 -7.77 0.77 -6.29
CA MET A 8 -7.04 -0.48 -6.46
C MET A 8 -5.69 -0.25 -7.15
N THR A 9 -5.68 0.59 -8.19
CA THR A 9 -4.45 0.97 -8.90
C THR A 9 -3.49 1.71 -7.95
N ARG A 10 -4.02 2.65 -7.16
CA ARG A 10 -3.22 3.38 -6.18
C ARG A 10 -2.66 2.45 -5.11
N GLN A 11 -3.45 1.49 -4.66
CA GLN A 11 -3.02 0.47 -3.70
C GLN A 11 -1.85 -0.35 -4.26
N GLU A 12 -1.93 -0.79 -5.50
CA GLU A 12 -0.85 -1.53 -6.16
C GLU A 12 0.43 -0.73 -6.23
N GLN A 13 0.33 0.57 -6.58
CA GLN A 13 1.48 1.47 -6.63
C GLN A 13 2.13 1.64 -5.26
N LEU A 14 1.31 1.80 -4.22
CA LEU A 14 1.81 1.96 -2.85
C LEU A 14 2.46 0.67 -2.33
N LEU A 15 1.91 -0.49 -2.66
CA LEU A 15 2.50 -1.78 -2.29
C LEU A 15 3.85 -2.00 -2.99
N ALA A 16 3.94 -1.65 -4.27
CA ALA A 16 5.19 -1.73 -5.03
C ALA A 16 6.25 -0.80 -4.43
N ARG A 17 5.85 0.43 -4.07
CA ARG A 17 6.76 1.40 -3.45
C ARG A 17 7.23 0.94 -2.06
N GLU A 18 6.33 0.34 -1.27
CA GLU A 18 6.69 -0.23 0.03
C GLU A 18 7.78 -1.28 -0.12
N LYS A 19 7.65 -2.15 -1.11
CA LYS A 19 8.61 -3.21 -1.39
C LYS A 19 9.99 -2.63 -1.76
N GLU A 20 10.02 -1.61 -2.61
CA GLU A 20 11.26 -0.91 -2.98
C GLU A 20 11.91 -0.25 -1.77
N LEU A 21 11.13 0.47 -0.96
CA LEU A 21 11.62 1.15 0.24
C LEU A 21 12.19 0.16 1.25
N ASN A 22 11.53 -0.97 1.46
CA ASN A 22 12.02 -2.01 2.36
C ASN A 22 13.39 -2.54 1.91
N LYS A 23 13.57 -2.75 0.61
CA LYS A 23 14.86 -3.20 0.06
C LYS A 23 15.96 -2.16 0.24
N GLU A 24 15.66 -0.90 -0.04
CA GLU A 24 16.61 0.19 0.10
C GLU A 24 17.00 0.40 1.56
N ILE A 25 16.03 0.36 2.48
CA ILE A 25 16.27 0.50 3.93
C ILE A 25 17.15 -0.63 4.43
N GLU A 26 16.85 -1.87 4.03
CA GLU A 26 17.66 -3.03 4.39
C GLU A 26 19.11 -2.87 3.91
N HIS A 27 19.27 -2.49 2.64
CA HIS A 27 20.60 -2.27 2.05
C HIS A 27 21.38 -1.17 2.79
N LEU A 28 20.75 -0.01 3.01
CA LEU A 28 21.39 1.11 3.70
C LEU A 28 21.75 0.76 5.15
N THR A 29 20.90 -0.01 5.81
CA THR A 29 21.15 -0.47 7.18
C THR A 29 22.41 -1.34 7.23
N LEU A 30 22.54 -2.30 6.33
CA LEU A 30 23.71 -3.18 6.27
C LEU A 30 24.98 -2.40 5.93
N VAL A 31 24.91 -1.51 4.94
CA VAL A 31 26.04 -0.66 4.54
C VAL A 31 26.49 0.23 5.70
N LEU A 32 25.54 0.83 6.41
CA LEU A 32 25.83 1.70 7.55
C LEU A 32 26.49 0.94 8.70
N LEU A 33 26.01 -0.27 9.02
CA LEU A 33 26.60 -1.12 10.06
C LEU A 33 28.03 -1.51 9.71
N GLU A 34 28.31 -1.86 8.46
CA GLU A 34 29.67 -2.15 8.00
C GLU A 34 30.57 -0.93 8.10
N ALA A 35 30.08 0.23 7.71
CA ALA A 35 30.85 1.48 7.76
C ALA A 35 31.23 1.84 9.20
N ILE A 36 30.33 1.65 10.15
CA ILE A 36 30.61 1.89 11.58
C ILE A 36 31.71 0.94 12.08
N ASP A 37 31.62 -0.34 11.73
CA ASP A 37 32.58 -1.37 12.13
C ASP A 37 33.99 -1.10 11.58
N PHE A 38 34.08 -0.55 10.36
CA PHE A 38 35.36 -0.26 9.69
C PHE A 38 35.85 1.17 9.88
N GLU A 39 35.20 1.94 10.76
CA GLU A 39 35.56 3.34 11.06
C GLU A 39 35.68 4.22 9.81
N GLU A 40 34.71 4.08 8.92
CA GLU A 40 34.62 4.90 7.72
C GLU A 40 34.43 6.39 8.03
N ASP A 41 34.60 7.25 7.02
CA ASP A 41 34.46 8.68 7.14
C ASP A 41 33.18 9.10 7.84
N TYR A 42 33.30 9.88 8.90
CA TYR A 42 32.20 10.37 9.71
C TYR A 42 31.11 11.11 8.86
N GLU A 43 31.55 11.95 7.93
CA GLU A 43 30.64 12.72 7.08
C GLU A 43 29.82 11.78 6.16
N TRP A 44 30.47 10.75 5.65
CA TRP A 44 29.79 9.75 4.84
C TRP A 44 28.77 8.94 5.67
N ILE A 45 29.15 8.54 6.87
CA ILE A 45 28.27 7.83 7.82
C ILE A 45 27.06 8.69 8.13
N LYS A 46 27.27 9.95 8.43
CA LYS A 46 26.20 10.92 8.74
C LYS A 46 25.24 11.11 7.57
N SER A 47 25.77 11.28 6.37
CA SER A 47 24.99 11.44 5.15
C SER A 47 24.14 10.18 4.87
N THR A 48 24.74 9.02 5.02
CA THR A 48 24.05 7.73 4.80
C THR A 48 22.96 7.50 5.85
N ALA A 49 23.23 7.84 7.11
CA ALA A 49 22.22 7.75 8.18
C ALA A 49 21.06 8.69 7.93
N ASN A 50 21.30 9.91 7.46
CA ASN A 50 20.24 10.85 7.09
C ASN A 50 19.38 10.31 5.96
N ARG A 51 19.99 9.69 4.96
CA ARG A 51 19.25 9.07 3.84
C ARG A 51 18.38 7.92 4.34
N LEU A 52 18.91 7.08 5.21
CA LEU A 52 18.16 5.97 5.81
C LEU A 52 16.93 6.50 6.56
N GLU A 53 17.11 7.54 7.37
CA GLU A 53 16.03 8.17 8.12
C GLU A 53 14.93 8.71 7.18
N GLN A 54 15.33 9.40 6.11
CA GLN A 54 14.39 9.93 5.12
C GLN A 54 13.57 8.81 4.45
N GLU A 55 14.21 7.70 4.10
CA GLU A 55 13.51 6.56 3.50
C GLU A 55 12.58 5.86 4.48
N MET A 56 12.96 5.79 5.76
CA MET A 56 12.08 5.26 6.81
C MET A 56 10.85 6.14 7.00
N MET A 57 10.99 7.45 6.94
CA MET A 57 9.88 8.40 6.99
C MET A 57 8.97 8.24 5.77
N GLU A 58 9.55 8.11 4.58
CA GLU A 58 8.79 7.87 3.35
C GLU A 58 7.99 6.57 3.45
N LEU A 59 8.60 5.51 3.98
CA LEU A 59 7.92 4.24 4.20
C LEU A 59 6.73 4.39 5.15
N HIS A 60 6.92 5.16 6.23
CA HIS A 60 5.85 5.42 7.19
C HIS A 60 4.67 6.14 6.53
N ILE A 61 4.94 7.19 5.75
CA ILE A 61 3.92 7.94 5.01
C ILE A 61 3.22 7.04 4.00
N ASN A 62 3.98 6.22 3.29
CA ASN A 62 3.46 5.27 2.31
C ASN A 62 2.48 4.28 2.96
N ARG A 63 2.83 3.76 4.12
CA ARG A 63 1.98 2.83 4.88
C ARG A 63 0.70 3.50 5.40
N GLN A 64 0.79 4.76 5.81
CA GLN A 64 -0.39 5.52 6.20
C GLN A 64 -1.35 5.71 5.02
N SER A 65 -0.82 6.08 3.86
CA SER A 65 -1.62 6.24 2.64
C SER A 65 -2.28 4.93 2.23
N LEU A 66 -1.55 3.83 2.34
CA LEU A 66 -2.07 2.49 2.05
C LEU A 66 -3.22 2.13 2.99
N HIS A 67 -3.05 2.39 4.28
CA HIS A 67 -4.08 2.14 5.28
C HIS A 67 -5.36 2.96 5.00
N GLU A 68 -5.21 4.23 4.65
CA GLU A 68 -6.34 5.10 4.30
C GLU A 68 -7.12 4.57 3.11
N ILE A 69 -6.41 4.09 2.09
CA ILE A 69 -7.05 3.49 0.91
C ILE A 69 -7.80 2.20 1.29
N GLU A 70 -7.20 1.36 2.11
CA GLU A 70 -7.83 0.12 2.58
C GLU A 70 -9.12 0.41 3.33
N VAL A 71 -9.12 1.41 4.21
CA VAL A 71 -10.30 1.83 4.96
C VAL A 71 -11.39 2.35 4.02
N GLU A 72 -11.03 3.19 3.03
CA GLU A 72 -12.00 3.69 2.05
C GLU A 72 -12.58 2.59 1.18
N MET A 73 -11.76 1.64 0.74
CA MET A 73 -12.22 0.48 -0.03
C MET A 73 -13.19 -0.37 0.78
N GLU A 74 -12.92 -0.57 2.06
CA GLU A 74 -13.82 -1.29 2.96
C GLU A 74 -15.17 -0.60 3.08
N LYS A 75 -15.17 0.73 3.25
CA LYS A 75 -16.40 1.53 3.30
C LYS A 75 -17.23 1.38 2.03
N ILE A 76 -16.58 1.45 0.87
CA ILE A 76 -17.24 1.29 -0.43
C ILE A 76 -17.81 -0.12 -0.55
N GLY A 77 -17.04 -1.13 -0.17
CA GLY A 77 -17.48 -2.52 -0.19
C GLY A 77 -18.70 -2.73 0.69
N ASN A 78 -18.71 -2.16 1.89
CA ASN A 78 -19.85 -2.24 2.80
C ASN A 78 -21.08 -1.53 2.24
N PHE A 79 -20.90 -0.37 1.62
CA PHE A 79 -21.98 0.36 0.97
C PHE A 79 -22.60 -0.45 -0.17
N ILE A 80 -21.78 -1.06 -1.02
CA ILE A 80 -22.22 -1.91 -2.11
C ILE A 80 -23.00 -3.12 -1.57
N THR A 81 -22.50 -3.76 -0.51
CA THR A 81 -23.14 -4.88 0.15
C THR A 81 -24.50 -4.49 0.70
N ASP A 82 -24.59 -3.35 1.37
CA ASP A 82 -25.83 -2.84 1.94
C ASP A 82 -26.86 -2.54 0.83
N CYS A 83 -26.43 -1.91 -0.26
CA CYS A 83 -27.30 -1.66 -1.41
C CYS A 83 -27.83 -2.96 -2.01
N PHE A 84 -26.98 -3.97 -2.16
CA PHE A 84 -27.37 -5.28 -2.66
C PHE A 84 -28.37 -5.95 -1.74
N ASN A 85 -28.13 -5.93 -0.44
CA ASN A 85 -29.00 -6.55 0.56
C ASN A 85 -30.38 -5.87 0.66
N ASN A 86 -30.49 -4.61 0.25
CA ASN A 86 -31.75 -3.87 0.22
C ASN A 86 -32.57 -4.13 -1.06
N LEU A 87 -31.98 -4.79 -2.05
CA LEU A 87 -32.72 -5.22 -3.24
C LEU A 87 -33.64 -6.39 -2.90
N ASP A 88 -34.73 -6.54 -3.65
CA ASP A 88 -35.56 -7.72 -3.49
C ASP A 88 -34.83 -8.96 -4.03
N LYS A 89 -35.36 -10.14 -3.66
CA LYS A 89 -34.74 -11.41 -3.99
C LYS A 89 -34.60 -11.65 -5.49
N SER A 90 -35.58 -11.21 -6.26
CA SER A 90 -35.55 -11.32 -7.73
C SER A 90 -34.45 -10.51 -8.35
N GLU A 91 -34.26 -9.27 -7.87
CA GLU A 91 -33.20 -8.36 -8.34
C GLU A 91 -31.83 -8.92 -7.98
N GLN A 92 -31.68 -9.45 -6.76
CA GLN A 92 -30.42 -10.06 -6.32
C GLN A 92 -30.03 -11.26 -7.21
N GLU A 93 -31.00 -12.11 -7.53
CA GLU A 93 -30.79 -13.28 -8.40
C GLU A 93 -30.41 -12.87 -9.83
N LEU A 94 -31.00 -11.80 -10.34
CA LEU A 94 -30.70 -11.26 -11.66
C LEU A 94 -29.25 -10.77 -11.72
N ILE A 95 -28.81 -10.03 -10.71
CA ILE A 95 -27.43 -9.50 -10.61
C ILE A 95 -26.42 -10.64 -10.52
N LYS A 96 -26.69 -11.64 -9.67
CA LYS A 96 -25.83 -12.82 -9.55
C LYS A 96 -25.72 -13.56 -10.87
N LYS A 97 -26.82 -13.71 -11.60
CA LYS A 97 -26.85 -14.39 -12.88
C LYS A 97 -26.03 -13.65 -13.94
N ASP A 98 -26.11 -12.31 -13.97
CA ASP A 98 -25.33 -11.49 -14.90
C ASP A 98 -23.84 -11.58 -14.62
N ILE A 99 -23.45 -11.57 -13.36
CA ILE A 99 -22.03 -11.61 -12.95
C ILE A 99 -21.45 -13.02 -13.09
N LEU A 100 -22.18 -14.04 -12.61
CA LEU A 100 -21.69 -15.41 -12.51
C LEU A 100 -22.08 -16.27 -13.71
N GLY A 101 -23.17 -15.94 -14.37
CA GLY A 101 -23.69 -16.71 -15.50
C GLY A 101 -22.92 -16.54 -16.80
N ASN A 102 -22.07 -15.53 -16.90
CA ASN A 102 -21.25 -15.25 -18.08
C ASN A 102 -19.87 -15.94 -18.04
N LYS A 103 -19.69 -16.73 -17.05
CA LYS A 103 -18.49 -17.56 -16.93
C LYS A 103 -18.76 -18.97 -17.43
#